data_192c8eafe617088c3f0498380fae67c6
#
_entry.id   192c8eafe617088c3f0498380fae67c6
#
_cell.length_a   1.000
_cell.length_b   1.000
_cell.length_c   1.000
_cell.angle_alpha   90.00
_cell.angle_beta   90.00
_cell.angle_gamma   90.00
#
_symmetry.space_group_name_H-M   'P 1'
#
loop_
_entity.id
_entity.type
_entity.pdbx_description
1 polymer ?
#
loop_
_entity_poly.entity_id
_entity_poly.type
_entity_poly.pdbx_seq_one_letter_code
_entity_poly.pdbx_strand_id
1 'polypeptide(L)'
;MQNIKLIIFDLDGTLIDAYAAICSSFNYVMRKLGLRAQSSGLIRRLVGWGDANLLKPYVPEDDLERSLRLYRNHHKLSLLRQSRLYPYARILLRELKSRGCKLAVASNRPNRFSLILLKHLRIINFFDYVLCADKLKRGKPNPEILNKIIKKFALKKSQVLYVGDMVIDAQAGRRAKVKTIIVSGGSSGITEIKKEHPFRIISGLNQLARMLR
;
A
#
# COMPACT_ATOMS: atom_id res chain seq x y z
N MET A 1 -14.71 -17.46 -7.23
CA MET A 1 -13.32 -17.67 -6.80
C MET A 1 -13.28 -18.61 -5.57
N GLN A 2 -13.76 -19.80 -5.73
CA GLN A 2 -14.16 -20.74 -4.65
C GLN A 2 -13.04 -21.30 -3.73
N ASN A 3 -11.77 -20.99 -3.94
CA ASN A 3 -10.70 -21.60 -3.10
C ASN A 3 -9.69 -20.59 -2.54
N ILE A 4 -10.07 -19.33 -2.41
CA ILE A 4 -9.20 -18.30 -1.83
C ILE A 4 -9.28 -18.37 -0.31
N LYS A 5 -8.15 -18.64 0.33
CA LYS A 5 -8.01 -18.74 1.79
C LYS A 5 -7.27 -17.57 2.41
N LEU A 6 -6.44 -16.87 1.61
CA LEU A 6 -5.67 -15.71 2.04
C LEU A 6 -5.86 -14.56 1.06
N ILE A 7 -6.16 -13.39 1.58
CA ILE A 7 -6.16 -12.15 0.79
C ILE A 7 -5.10 -11.23 1.38
N ILE A 8 -4.16 -10.83 0.53
CA ILE A 8 -3.10 -9.89 0.88
C ILE A 8 -3.50 -8.53 0.31
N PHE A 9 -3.45 -7.48 1.11
CA PHE A 9 -3.76 -6.12 0.68
C PHE A 9 -2.53 -5.22 0.75
N ASP A 10 -2.36 -4.35 -0.23
CA ASP A 10 -1.63 -3.11 -0.01
C ASP A 10 -2.47 -2.13 0.81
N LEU A 11 -1.88 -1.02 1.25
CA LEU A 11 -2.54 -0.01 2.09
C LEU A 11 -2.90 1.25 1.32
N ASP A 12 -1.86 2.02 0.93
CA ASP A 12 -2.04 3.34 0.33
C ASP A 12 -2.58 3.24 -1.10
N GLY A 13 -3.71 3.87 -1.38
CA GLY A 13 -4.37 3.75 -2.67
C GLY A 13 -5.28 2.51 -2.82
N THR A 14 -5.16 1.53 -1.93
CA THR A 14 -5.93 0.28 -1.94
C THR A 14 -7.02 0.25 -0.87
N LEU A 15 -6.64 0.26 0.40
CA LEU A 15 -7.57 0.28 1.54
C LEU A 15 -7.71 1.67 2.16
N ILE A 16 -6.68 2.50 2.02
CA ILE A 16 -6.50 3.76 2.74
C ILE A 16 -6.13 4.88 1.77
N ASP A 17 -6.87 5.97 1.84
CA ASP A 17 -6.49 7.24 1.24
C ASP A 17 -5.63 8.02 2.26
N ALA A 18 -4.31 8.01 2.07
CA ALA A 18 -3.34 8.76 2.86
C ALA A 18 -2.60 9.82 2.03
N TYR A 19 -3.04 10.09 0.81
CA TYR A 19 -2.33 11.00 -0.10
C TYR A 19 -2.23 12.42 0.44
N ALA A 20 -3.28 12.93 1.09
CA ALA A 20 -3.25 14.26 1.70
C ALA A 20 -2.18 14.35 2.80
N ALA A 21 -2.06 13.32 3.64
CA ALA A 21 -1.04 13.23 4.69
C ALA A 21 0.38 13.18 4.11
N ILE A 22 0.56 12.41 3.02
CA ILE A 22 1.85 12.28 2.32
C ILE A 22 2.24 13.63 1.71
N CYS A 23 1.33 14.27 0.97
CA CYS A 23 1.55 15.59 0.35
C CYS A 23 1.89 16.67 1.38
N SER A 24 1.15 16.70 2.49
CA SER A 24 1.39 17.63 3.60
C SER A 24 2.79 17.45 4.18
N SER A 25 3.20 16.20 4.42
CA SER A 25 4.50 15.88 5.01
C SER A 25 5.66 16.13 4.05
N PHE A 26 5.49 15.83 2.77
CA PHE A 26 6.45 16.14 1.72
C PHE A 26 6.70 17.65 1.66
N ASN A 27 5.65 18.44 1.51
CA ASN A 27 5.75 19.89 1.39
C ASN A 27 6.18 20.58 2.70
N TYR A 28 5.96 19.94 3.85
CA TYR A 28 6.58 20.39 5.10
C TYR A 28 8.11 20.32 5.02
N VAL A 29 8.67 19.23 4.50
CA VAL A 29 10.13 19.10 4.31
C VAL A 29 10.64 20.16 3.31
N MET A 30 9.97 20.30 2.17
CA MET A 30 10.37 21.31 1.17
C MET A 30 10.47 22.71 1.81
N ARG A 31 9.46 23.14 2.54
CA ARG A 31 9.47 24.45 3.24
C ARG A 31 10.58 24.56 4.28
N LYS A 32 10.84 23.49 5.05
CA LYS A 32 11.91 23.49 6.08
C LYS A 32 13.31 23.60 5.51
N LEU A 33 13.50 23.21 4.26
CA LEU A 33 14.77 23.30 3.53
C LEU A 33 14.85 24.50 2.60
N GLY A 34 13.85 25.40 2.59
CA GLY A 34 13.79 26.52 1.65
C GLY A 34 13.56 26.10 0.19
N LEU A 35 13.08 24.86 -0.04
CA LEU A 35 12.84 24.32 -1.37
C LEU A 35 11.38 24.60 -1.82
N ARG A 36 11.19 24.62 -3.14
CA ARG A 36 9.86 24.85 -3.75
C ARG A 36 8.90 23.69 -3.40
N ALA A 37 7.72 24.03 -2.92
CA ALA A 37 6.64 23.08 -2.72
C ALA A 37 6.21 22.45 -4.05
N GLN A 38 5.84 21.15 -4.00
CA GLN A 38 5.43 20.38 -5.16
C GLN A 38 3.91 20.19 -5.19
N SER A 39 3.35 20.04 -6.39
CA SER A 39 1.92 19.78 -6.55
C SER A 39 1.52 18.42 -6.00
N SER A 40 0.28 18.32 -5.51
CA SER A 40 -0.26 17.03 -5.02
C SER A 40 -0.28 15.94 -6.10
N GLY A 41 -0.54 16.31 -7.36
CA GLY A 41 -0.52 15.38 -8.48
C GLY A 41 0.86 14.78 -8.74
N LEU A 42 1.92 15.59 -8.61
CA LEU A 42 3.30 15.12 -8.74
C LEU A 42 3.68 14.20 -7.59
N ILE A 43 3.43 14.63 -6.34
CA ILE A 43 3.76 13.83 -5.16
C ILE A 43 3.03 12.49 -5.20
N ARG A 44 1.74 12.49 -5.62
CA ARG A 44 0.95 11.26 -5.72
C ARG A 44 1.60 10.22 -6.63
N ARG A 45 2.16 10.62 -7.77
CA ARG A 45 2.86 9.71 -8.70
C ARG A 45 4.13 9.09 -8.13
N LEU A 46 4.72 9.72 -7.11
CA LEU A 46 5.94 9.23 -6.44
C LEU A 46 5.63 8.27 -5.27
N VAL A 47 4.37 8.20 -4.83
CA VAL A 47 3.96 7.32 -3.72
C VAL A 47 4.12 5.86 -4.11
N GLY A 48 4.47 5.02 -3.14
CA GLY A 48 4.53 3.56 -3.27
C GLY A 48 5.94 2.97 -3.25
N TRP A 49 6.97 3.78 -3.45
CA TRP A 49 8.37 3.35 -3.46
C TRP A 49 9.09 3.48 -2.10
N GLY A 50 8.37 3.87 -1.05
CA GLY A 50 8.92 4.17 0.27
C GLY A 50 9.35 5.62 0.44
N ASP A 51 9.52 6.05 1.70
CA ASP A 51 9.74 7.46 2.05
C ASP A 51 11.09 8.01 1.55
N ALA A 52 12.14 7.20 1.52
CA ALA A 52 13.44 7.61 0.98
C ALA A 52 13.37 7.91 -0.53
N ASN A 53 12.75 7.02 -1.30
CA ASN A 53 12.60 7.22 -2.75
C ASN A 53 11.62 8.36 -3.09
N LEU A 54 10.68 8.66 -2.19
CA LEU A 54 9.78 9.80 -2.32
C LEU A 54 10.53 11.14 -2.22
N LEU A 55 11.50 11.26 -1.32
CA LEU A 55 12.21 12.52 -1.06
C LEU A 55 13.49 12.69 -1.90
N LYS A 56 14.24 11.60 -2.12
CA LYS A 56 15.56 11.63 -2.75
C LYS A 56 15.65 12.48 -4.04
N PRO A 57 14.66 12.48 -4.96
CA PRO A 57 14.74 13.29 -6.18
C PRO A 57 14.59 14.82 -5.97
N TYR A 58 14.21 15.25 -4.77
CA TYR A 58 13.81 16.63 -4.47
C TYR A 58 14.64 17.32 -3.39
N VAL A 59 15.55 16.59 -2.76
CA VAL A 59 16.42 17.11 -1.70
C VAL A 59 17.88 16.85 -2.05
N PRO A 60 18.82 17.74 -1.65
CA PRO A 60 20.23 17.45 -1.78
C PRO A 60 20.62 16.13 -1.09
N GLU A 61 21.59 15.43 -1.64
CA GLU A 61 22.02 14.13 -1.10
C GLU A 61 22.46 14.23 0.36
N ASP A 62 23.22 15.25 0.71
CA ASP A 62 23.69 15.53 2.07
C ASP A 62 22.55 15.84 3.05
N ASP A 63 21.41 16.34 2.55
CA ASP A 63 20.22 16.64 3.36
C ASP A 63 19.22 15.48 3.46
N LEU A 64 19.45 14.36 2.77
CA LEU A 64 18.46 13.26 2.70
C LEU A 64 18.11 12.70 4.08
N GLU A 65 19.08 12.43 4.92
CA GLU A 65 18.86 11.92 6.28
C GLU A 65 18.10 12.92 7.16
N ARG A 66 18.45 14.20 7.09
CA ARG A 66 17.73 15.29 7.78
C ARG A 66 16.29 15.37 7.27
N SER A 67 16.09 15.30 5.96
CA SER A 67 14.79 15.31 5.31
C SER A 67 13.91 14.16 5.74
N LEU A 68 14.45 12.95 5.82
CA LEU A 68 13.73 11.77 6.30
C LEU A 68 13.30 11.92 7.76
N ARG A 69 14.15 12.49 8.63
CA ARG A 69 13.76 12.76 10.02
C ARG A 69 12.63 13.78 10.11
N LEU A 70 12.71 14.89 9.37
CA LEU A 70 11.67 15.92 9.31
C LEU A 70 10.36 15.34 8.78
N TYR A 71 10.42 14.59 7.67
CA TYR A 71 9.27 13.91 7.08
C TYR A 71 8.59 13.00 8.09
N ARG A 72 9.32 12.05 8.66
CA ARG A 72 8.81 11.02 9.57
C ARG A 72 8.17 11.61 10.83
N ASN A 73 8.77 12.67 11.39
CA ASN A 73 8.21 13.36 12.55
C ASN A 73 6.89 14.05 12.23
N HIS A 74 6.83 14.79 11.12
CA HIS A 74 5.60 15.46 10.67
C HIS A 74 4.54 14.43 10.22
N HIS A 75 4.96 13.38 9.50
CA HIS A 75 4.06 12.39 8.90
C HIS A 75 3.23 11.61 9.94
N LYS A 76 3.78 11.36 11.12
CA LYS A 76 3.04 10.71 12.21
C LYS A 76 1.74 11.43 12.53
N LEU A 77 1.78 12.76 12.68
CA LEU A 77 0.60 13.57 12.99
C LEU A 77 -0.31 13.74 11.77
N SER A 78 0.28 13.94 10.58
CA SER A 78 -0.48 14.09 9.34
C SER A 78 -1.29 12.83 9.02
N LEU A 79 -0.74 11.64 9.25
CA LEU A 79 -1.46 10.38 9.07
C LEU A 79 -2.73 10.32 9.92
N LEU A 80 -2.63 10.69 11.20
CA LEU A 80 -3.77 10.66 12.12
C LEU A 80 -4.87 11.67 11.73
N ARG A 81 -4.49 12.81 11.16
CA ARG A 81 -5.43 13.90 10.84
C ARG A 81 -6.05 13.79 9.45
N GLN A 82 -5.33 13.21 8.49
CA GLN A 82 -5.66 13.36 7.07
C GLN A 82 -5.82 12.03 6.32
N SER A 83 -5.74 10.88 7.02
CA SER A 83 -5.96 9.57 6.39
C SER A 83 -7.36 9.04 6.68
N ARG A 84 -7.94 8.36 5.70
CA ARG A 84 -9.27 7.75 5.80
C ARG A 84 -9.31 6.42 5.04
N LEU A 85 -10.27 5.58 5.40
CA LEU A 85 -10.54 4.37 4.63
C LEU A 85 -11.19 4.74 3.30
N TYR A 86 -10.85 4.00 2.25
CA TYR A 86 -11.64 4.04 1.03
C TYR A 86 -13.06 3.51 1.30
N PRO A 87 -14.05 3.96 0.51
CA PRO A 87 -15.40 3.42 0.59
C PRO A 87 -15.40 1.89 0.54
N TYR A 88 -16.26 1.28 1.34
CA TYR A 88 -16.42 -0.17 1.44
C TYR A 88 -15.26 -0.94 2.08
N ALA A 89 -14.10 -0.35 2.37
CA ALA A 89 -12.94 -1.08 2.90
C ALA A 89 -13.25 -1.85 4.20
N ARG A 90 -13.85 -1.19 5.19
CA ARG A 90 -14.19 -1.83 6.48
C ARG A 90 -15.25 -2.95 6.31
N ILE A 91 -16.25 -2.73 5.47
CA ILE A 91 -17.29 -3.70 5.18
C ILE A 91 -16.68 -4.94 4.56
N LEU A 92 -15.86 -4.76 3.53
CA LEU A 92 -15.12 -5.83 2.85
C LEU A 92 -14.28 -6.66 3.83
N LEU A 93 -13.46 -6.00 4.67
CA LEU A 93 -12.61 -6.72 5.63
C LEU A 93 -13.45 -7.57 6.61
N ARG A 94 -14.58 -7.03 7.08
CA ARG A 94 -15.51 -7.76 7.94
C ARG A 94 -16.12 -8.97 7.23
N GLU A 95 -16.63 -8.78 6.01
CA GLU A 95 -17.21 -9.86 5.19
C GLU A 95 -16.19 -10.98 4.90
N LEU A 96 -14.94 -10.64 4.63
CA LEU A 96 -13.88 -11.62 4.39
C LEU A 96 -13.53 -12.40 5.65
N LYS A 97 -13.45 -11.74 6.80
CA LYS A 97 -13.20 -12.41 8.08
C LYS A 97 -14.35 -13.33 8.48
N SER A 98 -15.62 -12.92 8.30
CA SER A 98 -16.77 -13.77 8.60
C SER A 98 -16.83 -15.05 7.76
N ARG A 99 -16.18 -15.05 6.57
CA ARG A 99 -16.01 -16.23 5.71
C ARG A 99 -14.77 -17.07 6.03
N GLY A 100 -14.08 -16.77 7.12
CA GLY A 100 -12.89 -17.51 7.53
C GLY A 100 -11.62 -17.20 6.73
N CYS A 101 -11.63 -16.18 5.87
CA CYS A 101 -10.43 -15.79 5.13
C CYS A 101 -9.35 -15.25 6.06
N LYS A 102 -8.10 -15.67 5.86
CA LYS A 102 -6.94 -15.00 6.42
C LYS A 102 -6.67 -13.71 5.67
N LEU A 103 -6.34 -12.65 6.40
CA LEU A 103 -6.02 -11.35 5.82
C LEU A 103 -4.62 -10.91 6.20
N ALA A 104 -3.86 -10.39 5.24
CA ALA A 104 -2.54 -9.87 5.49
C ALA A 104 -2.32 -8.54 4.77
N VAL A 105 -1.36 -7.78 5.27
CA VAL A 105 -0.89 -6.53 4.65
C VAL A 105 0.49 -6.74 4.03
N ALA A 106 0.69 -6.23 2.81
CA ALA A 106 1.96 -6.16 2.10
C ALA A 106 2.21 -4.73 1.62
N SER A 107 2.98 -3.91 2.36
CA SER A 107 3.17 -2.50 2.05
C SER A 107 4.64 -2.10 1.94
N ASN A 108 4.96 -1.17 1.05
CA ASN A 108 6.27 -0.51 0.99
C ASN A 108 6.42 0.62 2.03
N ARG A 109 5.35 0.98 2.70
CA ARG A 109 5.38 1.92 3.84
C ARG A 109 6.17 1.30 5.01
N PRO A 110 6.98 2.07 5.76
CA PRO A 110 7.62 1.55 6.98
C PRO A 110 6.61 0.99 7.98
N ASN A 111 6.94 -0.14 8.59
CA ASN A 111 6.06 -0.90 9.49
C ASN A 111 5.47 -0.03 10.62
N ARG A 112 6.28 0.83 11.19
CA ARG A 112 5.87 1.77 12.23
C ARG A 112 4.64 2.61 11.83
N PHE A 113 4.66 3.19 10.64
CA PHE A 113 3.57 4.04 10.14
C PHE A 113 2.35 3.22 9.71
N SER A 114 2.57 2.03 9.17
CA SER A 114 1.50 1.09 8.84
C SER A 114 0.71 0.70 10.09
N LEU A 115 1.39 0.35 11.18
CA LEU A 115 0.73 -0.02 12.43
C LEU A 115 -0.02 1.15 13.09
N ILE A 116 0.58 2.36 13.09
CA ILE A 116 -0.10 3.58 13.59
C ILE A 116 -1.40 3.79 12.82
N LEU A 117 -1.35 3.70 11.50
CA LEU A 117 -2.49 3.96 10.61
C LEU A 117 -3.59 2.91 10.77
N LEU A 118 -3.23 1.63 10.79
CA LEU A 118 -4.18 0.52 10.97
C LEU A 118 -4.89 0.59 12.33
N LYS A 119 -4.17 0.96 13.41
CA LYS A 119 -4.75 1.17 14.75
C LYS A 119 -5.67 2.38 14.76
N HIS A 120 -5.22 3.52 14.25
CA HIS A 120 -6.01 4.76 14.20
C HIS A 120 -7.33 4.56 13.44
N LEU A 121 -7.27 3.91 12.28
CA LEU A 121 -8.44 3.60 11.47
C LEU A 121 -9.25 2.39 11.99
N ARG A 122 -8.88 1.82 13.14
CA ARG A 122 -9.55 0.69 13.81
C ARG A 122 -9.78 -0.51 12.88
N ILE A 123 -8.77 -0.87 12.09
CA ILE A 123 -8.81 -2.04 11.19
C ILE A 123 -7.70 -3.04 11.44
N ILE A 124 -6.80 -2.78 12.40
CA ILE A 124 -5.67 -3.66 12.70
C ILE A 124 -6.12 -5.09 13.05
N ASN A 125 -7.23 -5.25 13.78
CA ASN A 125 -7.74 -6.53 14.25
C ASN A 125 -8.33 -7.42 13.15
N PHE A 126 -8.51 -6.91 11.92
CA PHE A 126 -8.89 -7.74 10.79
C PHE A 126 -7.70 -8.53 10.22
N PHE A 127 -6.46 -8.09 10.45
CA PHE A 127 -5.29 -8.68 9.84
C PHE A 127 -4.62 -9.71 10.74
N ASP A 128 -4.42 -10.89 10.18
CA ASP A 128 -3.67 -11.99 10.82
C ASP A 128 -2.15 -11.77 10.70
N TYR A 129 -1.71 -10.93 9.74
CA TYR A 129 -0.29 -10.60 9.57
C TYR A 129 -0.09 -9.27 8.84
N VAL A 130 0.89 -8.50 9.28
CA VAL A 130 1.33 -7.25 8.65
C VAL A 130 2.81 -7.36 8.34
N LEU A 131 3.18 -7.21 7.07
CA LEU A 131 4.58 -7.19 6.62
C LEU A 131 4.84 -5.94 5.79
N CYS A 132 5.93 -5.25 6.08
CA CYS A 132 6.33 -4.03 5.42
C CYS A 132 7.77 -4.14 4.89
N ALA A 133 8.09 -3.30 3.88
CA ALA A 133 9.36 -3.39 3.15
C ALA A 133 10.60 -3.15 4.03
N ASP A 134 10.48 -2.37 5.11
CA ASP A 134 11.58 -2.14 6.06
C ASP A 134 11.99 -3.39 6.87
N LYS A 135 11.25 -4.50 6.73
CA LYS A 135 11.56 -5.83 7.28
C LYS A 135 12.11 -6.80 6.23
N LEU A 136 12.46 -6.31 5.05
CA LEU A 136 12.86 -7.09 3.89
C LEU A 136 14.15 -6.54 3.29
N LYS A 137 14.81 -7.37 2.48
CA LYS A 137 15.95 -6.91 1.66
C LYS A 137 15.48 -6.02 0.52
N ARG A 138 14.32 -6.32 -0.07
CA ARG A 138 13.75 -5.58 -1.21
C ARG A 138 12.23 -5.47 -1.07
N GLY A 139 11.71 -4.25 -1.18
CA GLY A 139 10.27 -3.97 -1.27
C GLY A 139 9.69 -4.30 -2.65
N LYS A 140 8.37 -4.11 -2.81
CA LYS A 140 7.69 -4.18 -4.12
C LYS A 140 8.39 -3.25 -5.12
N PRO A 141 8.60 -3.68 -6.36
CA PRO A 141 8.02 -4.82 -7.09
C PRO A 141 8.73 -6.17 -6.91
N ASN A 142 9.66 -6.31 -5.93
CA ASN A 142 10.22 -7.61 -5.62
C ASN A 142 9.14 -8.50 -4.98
N PRO A 143 9.02 -9.79 -5.38
CA PRO A 143 8.00 -10.68 -4.86
C PRO A 143 8.26 -11.18 -3.41
N GLU A 144 9.38 -10.79 -2.79
CA GLU A 144 9.81 -11.29 -1.48
C GLU A 144 8.72 -11.12 -0.43
N ILE A 145 8.05 -9.96 -0.41
CA ILE A 145 7.00 -9.66 0.57
C ILE A 145 5.83 -10.66 0.47
N LEU A 146 5.37 -10.94 -0.75
CA LEU A 146 4.27 -11.86 -0.99
C LEU A 146 4.68 -13.30 -0.67
N ASN A 147 5.87 -13.72 -1.11
CA ASN A 147 6.39 -15.06 -0.86
C ASN A 147 6.56 -15.34 0.65
N LYS A 148 7.05 -14.37 1.43
CA LYS A 148 7.17 -14.50 2.89
C LYS A 148 5.81 -14.63 3.57
N ILE A 149 4.82 -13.83 3.15
CA ILE A 149 3.46 -13.93 3.68
C ILE A 149 2.85 -15.30 3.36
N ILE A 150 2.95 -15.74 2.11
CA ILE A 150 2.40 -17.05 1.68
C ILE A 150 3.04 -18.19 2.46
N LYS A 151 4.37 -18.16 2.61
CA LYS A 151 5.12 -19.16 3.40
C LYS A 151 4.65 -19.20 4.85
N LYS A 152 4.42 -18.03 5.47
CA LYS A 152 3.94 -17.93 6.85
C LYS A 152 2.59 -18.63 7.07
N PHE A 153 1.70 -18.60 6.09
CA PHE A 153 0.39 -19.27 6.17
C PHE A 153 0.39 -20.70 5.63
N ALA A 154 1.52 -21.19 5.13
CA ALA A 154 1.66 -22.53 4.53
C ALA A 154 0.62 -22.83 3.43
N LEU A 155 0.29 -21.83 2.60
CA LEU A 155 -0.72 -21.92 1.55
C LEU A 155 -0.09 -22.09 0.17
N LYS A 156 -0.86 -22.71 -0.74
CA LYS A 156 -0.53 -22.74 -2.18
C LYS A 156 -0.84 -21.38 -2.80
N LYS A 157 -0.06 -20.94 -3.77
CA LYS A 157 -0.26 -19.65 -4.47
C LYS A 157 -1.66 -19.53 -5.11
N SER A 158 -2.25 -20.65 -5.55
CA SER A 158 -3.61 -20.70 -6.09
C SER A 158 -4.71 -20.37 -5.06
N GLN A 159 -4.39 -20.43 -3.77
CA GLN A 159 -5.29 -20.11 -2.66
C GLN A 159 -5.15 -18.66 -2.18
N VAL A 160 -4.31 -17.88 -2.84
CA VAL A 160 -3.96 -16.51 -2.44
C VAL A 160 -4.42 -15.52 -3.50
N LEU A 161 -4.99 -14.42 -3.04
CA LEU A 161 -5.31 -13.25 -3.84
C LEU A 161 -4.51 -12.07 -3.32
N TYR A 162 -3.89 -11.31 -4.21
CA TYR A 162 -3.26 -10.04 -3.87
C TYR A 162 -4.08 -8.88 -4.42
N VAL A 163 -4.22 -7.82 -3.64
CA VAL A 163 -4.97 -6.61 -3.99
C VAL A 163 -4.10 -5.40 -3.76
N GLY A 164 -3.89 -4.60 -4.81
CA GLY A 164 -3.11 -3.37 -4.78
C GLY A 164 -3.69 -2.32 -5.72
N ASP A 165 -3.03 -1.19 -5.91
CA ASP A 165 -3.48 -0.08 -6.78
C ASP A 165 -2.43 0.35 -7.81
N MET A 166 -1.20 -0.14 -7.69
CA MET A 166 -0.07 0.34 -8.46
C MET A 166 0.49 -0.71 -9.42
N VAL A 167 1.26 -0.20 -10.41
CA VAL A 167 2.06 -1.03 -11.31
C VAL A 167 3.02 -1.95 -10.54
N ILE A 168 3.64 -1.47 -9.44
CA ILE A 168 4.54 -2.29 -8.61
C ILE A 168 3.82 -3.44 -7.90
N ASP A 169 2.53 -3.32 -7.62
CA ASP A 169 1.71 -4.39 -7.05
C ASP A 169 1.44 -5.46 -8.10
N ALA A 170 1.04 -5.04 -9.31
CA ALA A 170 0.84 -5.95 -10.43
C ALA A 170 2.14 -6.73 -10.74
N GLN A 171 3.28 -6.05 -10.77
CA GLN A 171 4.60 -6.67 -10.96
C GLN A 171 4.97 -7.65 -9.85
N ALA A 172 4.78 -7.25 -8.59
CA ALA A 172 5.05 -8.13 -7.44
C ALA A 172 4.19 -9.39 -7.50
N GLY A 173 2.90 -9.23 -7.79
CA GLY A 173 1.97 -10.36 -7.91
C GLY A 173 2.33 -11.29 -9.08
N ARG A 174 2.63 -10.75 -10.26
CA ARG A 174 3.10 -11.52 -11.42
C ARG A 174 4.37 -12.31 -11.12
N ARG A 175 5.39 -11.65 -10.54
CA ARG A 175 6.66 -12.29 -10.14
C ARG A 175 6.47 -13.34 -9.04
N ALA A 176 5.53 -13.14 -8.11
CA ALA A 176 5.15 -14.13 -7.11
C ALA A 176 4.28 -15.26 -7.66
N LYS A 177 3.76 -15.14 -8.90
CA LYS A 177 2.77 -16.05 -9.52
C LYS A 177 1.48 -16.15 -8.69
N VAL A 178 0.97 -15.00 -8.22
CA VAL A 178 -0.26 -14.86 -7.44
C VAL A 178 -1.29 -14.10 -8.25
N LYS A 179 -2.56 -14.53 -8.21
CA LYS A 179 -3.66 -13.75 -8.80
C LYS A 179 -3.70 -12.37 -8.16
N THR A 180 -3.60 -11.31 -9.00
CA THR A 180 -3.53 -9.94 -8.53
C THR A 180 -4.67 -9.12 -9.11
N ILE A 181 -5.40 -8.44 -8.23
CA ILE A 181 -6.44 -7.48 -8.60
C ILE A 181 -5.92 -6.08 -8.30
N ILE A 182 -6.10 -5.17 -9.23
CA ILE A 182 -5.71 -3.77 -9.08
C ILE A 182 -6.96 -2.90 -8.96
N VAL A 183 -7.00 -2.11 -7.89
CA VAL A 183 -8.01 -1.06 -7.70
C VAL A 183 -7.53 0.18 -8.45
N SER A 184 -8.28 0.64 -9.43
CA SER A 184 -7.91 1.83 -10.22
C SER A 184 -8.09 3.12 -9.40
N GLY A 185 -7.36 4.17 -9.78
CA GLY A 185 -7.42 5.47 -9.12
C GLY A 185 -6.35 5.70 -8.04
N GLY A 186 -5.38 4.78 -7.91
CA GLY A 186 -4.17 4.94 -7.11
C GLY A 186 -3.10 5.83 -7.75
N SER A 187 -1.84 5.55 -7.48
CA SER A 187 -0.68 6.35 -7.93
C SER A 187 -0.27 6.07 -9.38
N SER A 188 -0.60 4.91 -9.92
CA SER A 188 -0.21 4.50 -11.29
C SER A 188 -1.31 4.73 -12.31
N GLY A 189 -0.91 5.05 -13.54
CA GLY A 189 -1.80 5.17 -14.69
C GLY A 189 -2.38 3.81 -15.12
N ILE A 190 -3.64 3.81 -15.59
CA ILE A 190 -4.32 2.60 -16.02
C ILE A 190 -3.60 1.87 -17.16
N THR A 191 -2.98 2.61 -18.08
CA THR A 191 -2.22 2.07 -19.21
C THR A 191 -0.99 1.30 -18.75
N GLU A 192 -0.27 1.82 -17.74
CA GLU A 192 0.88 1.15 -17.15
C GLU A 192 0.47 -0.14 -16.43
N ILE A 193 -0.63 -0.08 -15.66
CA ILE A 193 -1.18 -1.25 -14.97
C ILE A 193 -1.57 -2.35 -15.96
N LYS A 194 -2.22 -2.00 -17.07
CA LYS A 194 -2.66 -2.97 -18.10
C LYS A 194 -1.49 -3.73 -18.72
N LYS A 195 -0.32 -3.10 -18.91
CA LYS A 195 0.89 -3.75 -19.43
C LYS A 195 1.41 -4.89 -18.55
N GLU A 196 1.07 -4.89 -17.27
CA GLU A 196 1.47 -5.95 -16.33
C GLU A 196 0.50 -7.13 -16.28
N HIS A 197 -0.58 -7.10 -17.07
CA HIS A 197 -1.58 -8.15 -17.19
C HIS A 197 -2.11 -8.66 -15.83
N PRO A 198 -2.61 -7.78 -14.93
CA PRO A 198 -3.21 -8.24 -13.67
C PRO A 198 -4.43 -9.13 -13.95
N PHE A 199 -4.78 -10.00 -13.01
CA PHE A 199 -5.94 -10.88 -13.14
C PHE A 199 -7.22 -10.10 -13.41
N ARG A 200 -7.39 -8.93 -12.75
CA ARG A 200 -8.48 -7.98 -13.00
C ARG A 200 -8.13 -6.59 -12.52
N ILE A 201 -8.73 -5.59 -13.16
CA ILE A 201 -8.74 -4.20 -12.70
C ILE A 201 -10.17 -3.86 -12.31
N ILE A 202 -10.36 -3.25 -11.14
CA ILE A 202 -11.66 -2.85 -10.57
C ILE A 202 -11.64 -1.38 -10.20
N SER A 203 -12.81 -0.73 -10.19
CA SER A 203 -12.92 0.69 -9.83
C SER A 203 -13.14 0.95 -8.33
N GLY A 204 -13.36 -0.11 -7.54
CA GLY A 204 -13.55 0.03 -6.09
C GLY A 204 -13.72 -1.30 -5.37
N LEU A 205 -13.58 -1.27 -4.05
CA LEU A 205 -13.59 -2.46 -3.20
C LEU A 205 -14.94 -3.18 -3.13
N ASN A 206 -16.04 -2.50 -3.44
CA ASN A 206 -17.37 -3.10 -3.57
C ASN A 206 -17.43 -4.12 -4.71
N GLN A 207 -16.69 -3.90 -5.80
CA GLN A 207 -16.59 -4.88 -6.89
C GLN A 207 -15.82 -6.12 -6.44
N LEU A 208 -14.76 -5.96 -5.64
CA LEU A 208 -14.04 -7.10 -5.06
C LEU A 208 -14.96 -7.97 -4.20
N ALA A 209 -15.78 -7.36 -3.35
CA ALA A 209 -16.74 -8.09 -2.52
C ALA A 209 -17.70 -8.95 -3.36
N ARG A 210 -18.24 -8.38 -4.47
CA ARG A 210 -19.13 -9.12 -5.38
C ARG A 210 -18.42 -10.29 -6.07
N MET A 211 -17.16 -10.12 -6.46
CA MET A 211 -16.36 -11.17 -7.14
C MET A 211 -16.01 -12.33 -6.21
N LEU A 212 -15.97 -12.08 -4.91
CA LEU A 212 -15.61 -13.10 -3.90
C LEU A 212 -16.87 -13.80 -3.32
N ARG A 213 -18.06 -13.30 -3.60
CA ARG A 213 -19.30 -14.01 -3.32
C ARG A 213 -19.46 -15.22 -4.23
#